data_63f9b57f014b57923193fc2559be006d
#
_entry.id   63f9b57f014b57923193fc2559be006d
#
_cell.length_a   1.000
_cell.length_b   1.000
_cell.length_c   1.000
_cell.angle_alpha   90.00
_cell.angle_beta   90.00
_cell.angle_gamma   90.00
#
_symmetry.space_group_name_H-M   'P 1'
#
loop_
_entity.id
_entity.type
_entity.pdbx_description
1 polymer ?
#
loop_
_entity_poly.entity_id
_entity_poly.type
_entity_poly.pdbx_seq_one_letter_code
_entity_poly.pdbx_strand_id
1 'polypeptide(L)'
;MTHPRRRIGRPRSAAASAHDAIIAAVHELLQTVSVQDLTIEGIARRAGVGKPTLYKWWGTKADIVLAMVKERIEPTLDPPADLSLEASVQFKARRLVDAFNGFFGRVMAGLIAEAQHNADLQIRINQAYILPRRAGTIADIRKAQSDGTFPAEIDPEIIVDQVFGSLYFHLLTGVHPLTHAYADQLVETVFSQARRKA
;
A
#
# COMPACT_ATOMS: atom_id res chain seq x y z
N MET A 1 -51.36 -5.06 -13.14
CA MET A 1 -50.01 -4.43 -13.29
C MET A 1 -49.44 -4.21 -11.90
N THR A 2 -48.56 -5.10 -11.44
CA THR A 2 -47.99 -5.12 -10.09
C THR A 2 -46.61 -4.51 -10.17
N HIS A 3 -46.42 -3.34 -9.53
CA HIS A 3 -45.11 -2.68 -9.43
C HIS A 3 -44.19 -3.48 -8.51
N PRO A 4 -42.91 -3.75 -8.90
CA PRO A 4 -41.95 -4.40 -8.02
C PRO A 4 -41.49 -3.41 -6.91
N ARG A 5 -41.71 -3.80 -5.66
CA ARG A 5 -41.18 -3.08 -4.49
C ARG A 5 -39.66 -3.07 -4.54
N ARG A 6 -39.08 -1.88 -4.66
CA ARG A 6 -37.64 -1.59 -4.53
C ARG A 6 -37.17 -2.05 -3.13
N ARG A 7 -36.29 -3.06 -3.06
CA ARG A 7 -35.64 -3.49 -1.81
C ARG A 7 -34.81 -2.34 -1.27
N ILE A 8 -35.28 -1.71 -0.21
CA ILE A 8 -34.53 -0.75 0.58
C ILE A 8 -33.46 -1.57 1.32
N GLY A 9 -32.17 -1.34 1.02
CA GLY A 9 -31.06 -1.97 1.74
C GLY A 9 -31.15 -1.65 3.22
N ARG A 10 -30.72 -2.61 4.08
CA ARG A 10 -30.70 -2.48 5.54
C ARG A 10 -30.01 -1.17 5.93
N PRO A 11 -30.57 -0.32 6.82
CA PRO A 11 -29.93 0.91 7.26
C PRO A 11 -28.54 0.61 7.84
N ARG A 12 -27.50 1.31 7.35
CA ARG A 12 -26.15 1.24 7.94
C ARG A 12 -26.27 1.66 9.40
N SER A 13 -25.61 0.95 10.33
CA SER A 13 -25.59 1.35 11.73
C SER A 13 -24.95 2.76 11.86
N ALA A 14 -25.38 3.58 12.81
CA ALA A 14 -24.80 4.90 13.05
C ALA A 14 -23.25 4.85 13.23
N ALA A 15 -22.75 3.76 13.80
CA ALA A 15 -21.32 3.50 13.94
C ALA A 15 -20.62 3.33 12.58
N ALA A 16 -21.18 2.54 11.65
CA ALA A 16 -20.61 2.37 10.32
C ALA A 16 -20.61 3.69 9.53
N SER A 17 -21.67 4.51 9.69
CA SER A 17 -21.74 5.84 9.09
C SER A 17 -20.68 6.80 9.62
N ALA A 18 -20.37 6.76 10.94
CA ALA A 18 -19.33 7.58 11.56
C ALA A 18 -17.93 7.15 11.09
N HIS A 19 -17.68 5.84 10.99
CA HIS A 19 -16.42 5.31 10.45
C HIS A 19 -16.18 5.80 9.02
N ASP A 20 -17.13 5.59 8.12
CA ASP A 20 -17.05 6.02 6.72
C ASP A 20 -16.81 7.55 6.60
N ALA A 21 -17.47 8.35 7.46
CA ALA A 21 -17.29 9.80 7.49
C ALA A 21 -15.88 10.20 7.94
N ILE A 22 -15.30 9.51 8.92
CA ILE A 22 -13.93 9.78 9.40
C ILE A 22 -12.91 9.42 8.31
N ILE A 23 -13.03 8.25 7.68
CA ILE A 23 -12.14 7.83 6.60
C ILE A 23 -12.22 8.80 5.41
N ALA A 24 -13.44 9.25 5.04
CA ALA A 24 -13.60 10.25 3.99
C ALA A 24 -12.96 11.59 4.36
N ALA A 25 -13.14 12.05 5.59
CA ALA A 25 -12.55 13.31 6.08
C ALA A 25 -11.01 13.28 6.03
N VAL A 26 -10.38 12.17 6.42
CA VAL A 26 -8.92 12.01 6.35
C VAL A 26 -8.45 12.03 4.90
N HIS A 27 -9.12 11.29 4.01
CA HIS A 27 -8.81 11.29 2.59
C HIS A 27 -8.85 12.70 1.99
N GLU A 28 -9.90 13.48 2.30
CA GLU A 28 -10.05 14.84 1.80
C GLU A 28 -8.99 15.80 2.38
N LEU A 29 -8.73 15.75 3.67
CA LEU A 29 -7.73 16.60 4.32
C LEU A 29 -6.33 16.36 3.75
N LEU A 30 -5.93 15.11 3.56
CA LEU A 30 -4.63 14.74 3.00
C LEU A 30 -4.44 15.13 1.51
N GLN A 31 -5.47 15.62 0.82
CA GLN A 31 -5.28 16.27 -0.49
C GLN A 31 -4.55 17.60 -0.38
N THR A 32 -4.66 18.28 0.77
CA THR A 32 -4.17 19.65 0.98
C THR A 32 -3.16 19.81 2.10
N VAL A 33 -3.10 18.87 3.06
CA VAL A 33 -2.14 18.90 4.17
C VAL A 33 -1.27 17.63 4.19
N SER A 34 -0.09 17.71 4.81
CA SER A 34 0.78 16.56 5.01
C SER A 34 0.27 15.65 6.13
N VAL A 35 0.81 14.42 6.23
CA VAL A 35 0.52 13.51 7.35
C VAL A 35 0.95 14.14 8.68
N GLN A 36 2.07 14.87 8.70
CA GLN A 36 2.57 15.56 9.89
C GLN A 36 1.60 16.66 10.37
N ASP A 37 1.07 17.46 9.44
CA ASP A 37 0.20 18.61 9.76
C ASP A 37 -1.24 18.20 10.05
N LEU A 38 -1.62 16.96 9.74
CA LEU A 38 -2.95 16.43 10.05
C LEU A 38 -3.15 16.37 11.56
N THR A 39 -4.33 16.85 12.05
CA THR A 39 -4.68 16.85 13.47
C THR A 39 -5.96 16.09 13.75
N ILE A 40 -6.07 15.50 14.95
CA ILE A 40 -7.30 14.83 15.41
C ILE A 40 -8.48 15.81 15.41
N GLU A 41 -8.24 17.07 15.82
CA GLU A 41 -9.24 18.15 15.80
C GLU A 41 -9.75 18.45 14.39
N GLY A 42 -8.83 18.52 13.43
CA GLY A 42 -9.15 18.76 12.03
C GLY A 42 -10.01 17.62 11.46
N ILE A 43 -9.64 16.37 11.76
CA ILE A 43 -10.40 15.18 11.35
C ILE A 43 -11.79 15.19 11.96
N ALA A 44 -11.89 15.37 13.29
CA ALA A 44 -13.17 15.37 14.02
C ALA A 44 -14.13 16.43 13.46
N ARG A 45 -13.64 17.67 13.28
CA ARG A 45 -14.40 18.77 12.69
C ARG A 45 -14.87 18.46 11.27
N ARG A 46 -13.98 17.94 10.42
CA ARG A 46 -14.31 17.62 9.01
C ARG A 46 -15.31 16.48 8.90
N ALA A 47 -15.21 15.47 9.77
CA ALA A 47 -16.10 14.32 9.82
C ALA A 47 -17.44 14.60 10.53
N GLY A 48 -17.59 15.75 11.21
CA GLY A 48 -18.78 16.07 11.98
C GLY A 48 -18.98 15.20 13.23
N VAL A 49 -17.89 14.71 13.84
CA VAL A 49 -17.93 13.83 15.01
C VAL A 49 -17.11 14.40 16.17
N GLY A 50 -17.36 13.91 17.40
CA GLY A 50 -16.54 14.24 18.56
C GLY A 50 -15.21 13.45 18.58
N LYS A 51 -14.14 14.03 19.17
CA LYS A 51 -12.85 13.32 19.38
C LYS A 51 -13.01 11.94 20.06
N PRO A 52 -13.89 11.74 21.07
CA PRO A 52 -14.09 10.42 21.66
C PRO A 52 -14.51 9.36 20.66
N THR A 53 -15.21 9.75 19.57
CA THR A 53 -15.61 8.83 18.51
C THR A 53 -14.41 8.31 17.73
N LEU A 54 -13.39 9.16 17.47
CA LEU A 54 -12.15 8.74 16.82
C LEU A 54 -11.37 7.77 17.72
N TYR A 55 -11.16 8.13 18.99
CA TYR A 55 -10.41 7.32 19.95
C TYR A 55 -11.06 5.98 20.29
N LYS A 56 -12.36 5.84 20.04
CA LYS A 56 -13.06 4.55 20.16
C LYS A 56 -12.54 3.49 19.17
N TRP A 57 -12.02 3.93 18.02
CA TRP A 57 -11.63 3.06 16.91
C TRP A 57 -10.14 3.04 16.65
N TRP A 58 -9.46 4.15 16.92
CA TRP A 58 -8.03 4.32 16.63
C TRP A 58 -7.32 5.02 17.78
N GLY A 59 -6.15 4.49 18.13
CA GLY A 59 -5.33 5.05 19.22
C GLY A 59 -4.63 6.35 18.84
N THR A 60 -4.27 6.51 17.58
CA THR A 60 -3.49 7.65 17.07
C THR A 60 -4.02 8.16 15.73
N LYS A 61 -3.60 9.38 15.33
CA LYS A 61 -3.92 9.89 13.98
C LYS A 61 -3.32 9.02 12.87
N ALA A 62 -2.14 8.47 13.11
CA ALA A 62 -1.47 7.61 12.14
C ALA A 62 -2.24 6.31 11.89
N ASP A 63 -2.92 5.77 12.90
CA ASP A 63 -3.80 4.60 12.74
C ASP A 63 -5.00 4.91 11.83
N ILE A 64 -5.56 6.12 11.94
CA ILE A 64 -6.66 6.56 11.08
C ILE A 64 -6.16 6.71 9.64
N VAL A 65 -4.97 7.31 9.45
CA VAL A 65 -4.36 7.44 8.12
C VAL A 65 -4.07 6.07 7.51
N LEU A 66 -3.54 5.13 8.28
CA LEU A 66 -3.26 3.76 7.80
C LEU A 66 -4.55 3.02 7.42
N ALA A 67 -5.63 3.18 8.21
CA ALA A 67 -6.95 2.64 7.86
C ALA A 67 -7.48 3.26 6.55
N MET A 68 -7.37 4.58 6.38
CA MET A 68 -7.75 5.28 5.15
C MET A 68 -6.92 4.78 3.95
N VAL A 69 -5.61 4.59 4.10
CA VAL A 69 -4.76 4.01 3.05
C VAL A 69 -5.33 2.67 2.62
N LYS A 70 -5.55 1.76 3.56
CA LYS A 70 -6.02 0.41 3.30
C LYS A 70 -7.40 0.37 2.63
N GLU A 71 -8.32 1.24 3.06
CA GLU A 71 -9.71 1.21 2.61
C GLU A 71 -9.95 1.97 1.31
N ARG A 72 -9.13 2.97 0.98
CA ARG A 72 -9.42 3.94 -0.09
C ARG A 72 -8.39 4.05 -1.19
N ILE A 73 -7.12 3.89 -0.88
CA ILE A 73 -6.04 4.24 -1.81
C ILE A 73 -5.00 3.15 -2.00
N GLU A 74 -5.13 2.04 -1.30
CA GLU A 74 -4.23 0.91 -1.45
C GLU A 74 -4.23 0.40 -2.90
N PRO A 75 -3.08 0.41 -3.60
CA PRO A 75 -3.04 -0.05 -4.98
C PRO A 75 -3.24 -1.56 -5.06
N THR A 76 -4.01 -2.01 -6.03
CA THR A 76 -4.09 -3.41 -6.40
C THR A 76 -2.86 -3.80 -7.18
N LEU A 77 -2.08 -4.72 -6.64
CA LEU A 77 -0.84 -5.25 -7.26
C LEU A 77 -1.01 -6.66 -7.81
N ASP A 78 -2.25 -7.17 -7.87
CA ASP A 78 -2.53 -8.54 -8.32
C ASP A 78 -2.32 -8.64 -9.85
N PRO A 79 -1.33 -9.43 -10.30
CA PRO A 79 -1.09 -9.62 -11.72
C PRO A 79 -2.13 -10.57 -12.33
N PRO A 80 -2.35 -10.53 -13.66
CA PRO A 80 -3.04 -11.58 -14.38
C PRO A 80 -2.44 -12.96 -14.11
N ALA A 81 -3.28 -14.01 -14.06
CA ALA A 81 -2.88 -15.34 -13.61
C ALA A 81 -1.84 -16.04 -14.51
N ASP A 82 -1.78 -15.68 -15.80
CA ASP A 82 -0.98 -16.40 -16.81
C ASP A 82 0.39 -15.77 -17.08
N LEU A 83 0.84 -14.85 -16.22
CA LEU A 83 2.15 -14.21 -16.39
C LEU A 83 3.28 -15.09 -15.88
N SER A 84 4.45 -15.05 -16.58
CA SER A 84 5.69 -15.57 -16.01
C SER A 84 6.06 -14.84 -14.73
N LEU A 85 6.91 -15.46 -13.88
CA LEU A 85 7.38 -14.83 -12.65
C LEU A 85 7.92 -13.41 -12.90
N GLU A 86 8.81 -13.24 -13.87
CA GLU A 86 9.42 -11.96 -14.22
C GLU A 86 8.37 -10.92 -14.66
N ALA A 87 7.44 -11.32 -15.55
CA ALA A 87 6.36 -10.47 -16.00
C ALA A 87 5.39 -10.08 -14.85
N SER A 88 5.15 -11.00 -13.90
CA SER A 88 4.36 -10.75 -12.70
C SER A 88 5.03 -9.70 -11.80
N VAL A 89 6.33 -9.85 -11.55
CA VAL A 89 7.10 -8.87 -10.75
C VAL A 89 7.16 -7.51 -11.46
N GLN A 90 7.34 -7.50 -12.78
CA GLN A 90 7.34 -6.28 -13.58
C GLN A 90 5.97 -5.56 -13.51
N PHE A 91 4.88 -6.31 -13.63
CA PHE A 91 3.53 -5.76 -13.46
C PHE A 91 3.36 -5.10 -12.09
N LYS A 92 3.73 -5.80 -11.00
CA LYS A 92 3.66 -5.27 -9.63
C LYS A 92 4.52 -4.00 -9.48
N ALA A 93 5.74 -3.99 -10.03
CA ALA A 93 6.64 -2.85 -9.98
C ALA A 93 6.07 -1.62 -10.70
N ARG A 94 5.53 -1.78 -11.92
CA ARG A 94 4.87 -0.68 -12.67
C ARG A 94 3.66 -0.13 -11.93
N ARG A 95 2.80 -1.01 -11.39
CA ARG A 95 1.63 -0.58 -10.59
C ARG A 95 2.05 0.19 -9.34
N LEU A 96 3.15 -0.20 -8.71
CA LEU A 96 3.68 0.51 -7.55
C LEU A 96 4.26 1.88 -7.96
N VAL A 97 4.92 1.98 -9.11
CA VAL A 97 5.39 3.26 -9.69
C VAL A 97 4.22 4.23 -9.89
N ASP A 98 3.11 3.76 -10.49
CA ASP A 98 1.91 4.58 -10.68
C ASP A 98 1.37 5.10 -9.34
N ALA A 99 1.29 4.21 -8.35
CA ALA A 99 0.80 4.56 -7.02
C ALA A 99 1.74 5.55 -6.31
N PHE A 100 3.06 5.35 -6.42
CA PHE A 100 4.07 6.20 -5.77
C PHE A 100 4.15 7.60 -6.38
N ASN A 101 3.89 7.75 -7.66
CA ASN A 101 3.80 9.05 -8.32
C ASN A 101 2.51 9.82 -7.96
N GLY A 102 1.55 9.17 -7.30
CA GLY A 102 0.25 9.73 -6.96
C GLY A 102 0.07 10.09 -5.48
N PHE A 103 -1.19 10.22 -5.10
CA PHE A 103 -1.62 10.53 -3.74
C PHE A 103 -1.17 9.48 -2.73
N PHE A 104 -1.26 8.19 -3.09
CA PHE A 104 -0.79 7.09 -2.24
C PHE A 104 0.68 7.25 -1.85
N GLY A 105 1.57 7.56 -2.79
CA GLY A 105 3.01 7.73 -2.53
C GLY A 105 3.28 8.86 -1.54
N ARG A 106 2.62 10.01 -1.69
CA ARG A 106 2.76 11.13 -0.74
C ARG A 106 2.36 10.74 0.69
N VAL A 107 1.23 10.04 0.82
CA VAL A 107 0.73 9.60 2.14
C VAL A 107 1.65 8.54 2.75
N MET A 108 2.10 7.56 1.96
CA MET A 108 3.00 6.51 2.45
C MET A 108 4.36 7.06 2.87
N ALA A 109 4.94 7.98 2.10
CA ALA A 109 6.18 8.65 2.48
C ALA A 109 6.04 9.38 3.82
N GLY A 110 4.92 10.10 4.03
CA GLY A 110 4.61 10.76 5.29
C GLY A 110 4.44 9.80 6.47
N LEU A 111 3.74 8.68 6.28
CA LEU A 111 3.61 7.63 7.31
C LEU A 111 4.95 6.99 7.66
N ILE A 112 5.77 6.67 6.66
CA ILE A 112 7.10 6.09 6.88
C ILE A 112 8.00 7.08 7.64
N ALA A 113 7.95 8.38 7.29
CA ALA A 113 8.70 9.40 8.00
C ALA A 113 8.29 9.51 9.48
N GLU A 114 6.98 9.48 9.78
CA GLU A 114 6.48 9.48 11.17
C GLU A 114 6.88 8.21 11.94
N ALA A 115 6.93 7.07 11.26
CA ALA A 115 7.33 5.80 11.84
C ALA A 115 8.81 5.73 12.24
N GLN A 116 9.69 6.58 11.68
CA GLN A 116 11.12 6.61 12.08
C GLN A 116 11.30 6.98 13.56
N HIS A 117 10.33 7.66 14.14
CA HIS A 117 10.32 8.06 15.56
C HIS A 117 9.25 7.34 16.39
N ASN A 118 8.59 6.31 15.81
CA ASN A 118 7.50 5.58 16.44
C ASN A 118 7.54 4.10 16.08
N ALA A 119 8.21 3.30 16.91
CA ALA A 119 8.39 1.86 16.69
C ALA A 119 7.05 1.09 16.55
N ASP A 120 6.04 1.47 17.33
CA ASP A 120 4.72 0.83 17.25
C ASP A 120 4.04 1.12 15.91
N LEU A 121 4.16 2.34 15.39
CA LEU A 121 3.64 2.68 14.07
C LEU A 121 4.39 1.92 12.98
N GLN A 122 5.72 1.79 13.10
CA GLN A 122 6.54 1.01 12.16
C GLN A 122 6.09 -0.44 12.10
N ILE A 123 5.86 -1.08 13.26
CA ILE A 123 5.34 -2.45 13.33
C ILE A 123 3.98 -2.55 12.64
N ARG A 124 3.06 -1.61 12.90
CA ARG A 124 1.72 -1.64 12.28
C ARG A 124 1.76 -1.44 10.77
N ILE A 125 2.58 -0.53 10.24
CA ILE A 125 2.77 -0.36 8.79
C ILE A 125 3.30 -1.64 8.18
N ASN A 126 4.32 -2.24 8.79
CA ASN A 126 4.90 -3.49 8.31
C ASN A 126 3.87 -4.61 8.28
N GLN A 127 3.14 -4.85 9.37
CA GLN A 127 2.15 -5.92 9.47
C GLN A 127 0.93 -5.71 8.57
N ALA A 128 0.44 -4.47 8.48
CA ALA A 128 -0.79 -4.18 7.73
C ALA A 128 -0.56 -4.04 6.22
N TYR A 129 0.65 -3.64 5.80
CA TYR A 129 0.89 -3.27 4.41
C TYR A 129 2.12 -3.96 3.78
N ILE A 130 3.33 -3.84 4.39
CA ILE A 130 4.58 -4.28 3.75
C ILE A 130 4.68 -5.80 3.68
N LEU A 131 4.57 -6.48 4.83
CA LEU A 131 4.79 -7.92 4.93
C LEU A 131 3.80 -8.77 4.09
N PRO A 132 2.49 -8.47 4.03
CA PRO A 132 1.58 -9.23 3.20
C PRO A 132 1.94 -9.20 1.70
N ARG A 133 2.40 -8.02 1.20
CA ARG A 133 2.82 -7.87 -0.20
C ARG A 133 4.12 -8.59 -0.51
N ARG A 134 5.08 -8.51 0.40
CA ARG A 134 6.33 -9.27 0.32
C ARG A 134 6.06 -10.76 0.26
N ALA A 135 5.23 -11.27 1.18
CA ALA A 135 4.90 -12.69 1.29
C ALA A 135 4.32 -13.26 -0.03
N GLY A 136 3.43 -12.52 -0.70
CA GLY A 136 2.87 -12.93 -1.97
C GLY A 136 3.94 -13.10 -3.07
N THR A 137 4.83 -12.11 -3.23
CA THR A 137 5.90 -12.19 -4.24
C THR A 137 6.95 -13.28 -3.89
N ILE A 138 7.29 -13.43 -2.61
CA ILE A 138 8.18 -14.49 -2.13
C ILE A 138 7.59 -15.87 -2.43
N ALA A 139 6.28 -16.05 -2.22
CA ALA A 139 5.60 -17.30 -2.54
C ALA A 139 5.66 -17.63 -4.04
N ASP A 140 5.46 -16.61 -4.91
CA ASP A 140 5.58 -16.77 -6.36
C ASP A 140 7.00 -17.21 -6.76
N ILE A 141 8.04 -16.60 -6.17
CA ILE A 141 9.45 -16.96 -6.43
C ILE A 141 9.73 -18.40 -5.94
N ARG A 142 9.32 -18.75 -4.72
CA ARG A 142 9.50 -20.10 -4.17
C ARG A 142 8.82 -21.17 -5.03
N LYS A 143 7.64 -20.86 -5.56
CA LYS A 143 6.95 -21.73 -6.51
C LYS A 143 7.79 -21.94 -7.77
N ALA A 144 8.29 -20.89 -8.38
CA ALA A 144 9.15 -20.97 -9.56
C ALA A 144 10.46 -21.73 -9.29
N GLN A 145 11.02 -21.64 -8.08
CA GLN A 145 12.17 -22.44 -7.65
C GLN A 145 11.80 -23.93 -7.55
N SER A 146 10.65 -24.26 -6.97
CA SER A 146 10.18 -25.65 -6.88
C SER A 146 9.86 -26.27 -8.24
N ASP A 147 9.39 -25.44 -9.18
CA ASP A 147 9.08 -25.85 -10.55
C ASP A 147 10.35 -25.90 -11.46
N GLY A 148 11.54 -25.55 -10.93
CA GLY A 148 12.81 -25.52 -11.67
C GLY A 148 12.92 -24.38 -12.70
N THR A 149 12.02 -23.39 -12.67
CA THR A 149 12.01 -22.25 -13.60
C THR A 149 12.76 -21.03 -13.07
N PHE A 150 13.19 -21.05 -11.82
CA PHE A 150 14.01 -20.03 -11.18
C PHE A 150 15.09 -20.70 -10.28
N PRO A 151 16.32 -20.14 -10.17
CA PRO A 151 17.41 -20.73 -9.39
C PRO A 151 17.05 -20.93 -7.91
N ALA A 152 17.31 -22.14 -7.39
CA ALA A 152 16.96 -22.51 -6.00
C ALA A 152 17.89 -21.87 -4.96
N GLU A 153 19.11 -21.50 -5.36
CA GLU A 153 20.18 -20.98 -4.48
C GLU A 153 19.96 -19.51 -4.10
N ILE A 154 19.05 -18.82 -4.79
CA ILE A 154 18.82 -17.39 -4.57
C ILE A 154 17.74 -17.21 -3.52
N ASP A 155 18.06 -16.44 -2.48
CA ASP A 155 17.08 -16.07 -1.47
C ASP A 155 15.99 -15.17 -2.07
N PRO A 156 14.70 -15.59 -2.07
CA PRO A 156 13.59 -14.78 -2.57
C PRO A 156 13.48 -13.41 -1.90
N GLU A 157 13.85 -13.28 -0.62
CA GLU A 157 13.84 -12.01 0.11
C GLU A 157 14.75 -10.97 -0.55
N ILE A 158 15.94 -11.40 -1.02
CA ILE A 158 16.90 -10.51 -1.70
C ILE A 158 16.33 -9.99 -3.01
N ILE A 159 15.65 -10.83 -3.80
CA ILE A 159 15.00 -10.39 -5.04
C ILE A 159 13.93 -9.33 -4.76
N VAL A 160 13.09 -9.58 -3.76
CA VAL A 160 12.04 -8.65 -3.33
C VAL A 160 12.63 -7.33 -2.85
N ASP A 161 13.71 -7.37 -2.07
CA ASP A 161 14.39 -6.17 -1.58
C ASP A 161 15.07 -5.38 -2.69
N GLN A 162 15.74 -6.03 -3.62
CA GLN A 162 16.37 -5.35 -4.76
C GLN A 162 15.34 -4.61 -5.61
N VAL A 163 14.21 -5.25 -5.95
CA VAL A 163 13.19 -4.63 -6.80
C VAL A 163 12.39 -3.57 -6.02
N PHE A 164 11.70 -3.97 -4.98
CA PHE A 164 10.74 -3.07 -4.31
C PHE A 164 11.44 -2.09 -3.37
N GLY A 165 12.55 -2.47 -2.72
CA GLY A 165 13.35 -1.58 -1.91
C GLY A 165 13.92 -0.41 -2.73
N SER A 166 14.36 -0.67 -3.97
CA SER A 166 14.81 0.39 -4.89
C SER A 166 13.70 1.40 -5.20
N LEU A 167 12.45 0.94 -5.42
CA LEU A 167 11.32 1.83 -5.65
C LEU A 167 11.01 2.69 -4.41
N TYR A 168 11.06 2.10 -3.21
CA TYR A 168 10.91 2.84 -1.95
C TYR A 168 12.04 3.84 -1.73
N PHE A 169 13.28 3.50 -2.08
CA PHE A 169 14.40 4.44 -2.02
C PHE A 169 14.11 5.69 -2.84
N HIS A 170 13.65 5.52 -4.09
CA HIS A 170 13.30 6.66 -4.95
C HIS A 170 12.10 7.45 -4.43
N LEU A 171 11.06 6.77 -3.91
CA LEU A 171 9.92 7.45 -3.29
C LEU A 171 10.35 8.36 -2.14
N LEU A 172 11.25 7.87 -1.27
CA LEU A 172 11.64 8.57 -0.04
C LEU A 172 12.72 9.65 -0.27
N THR A 173 13.56 9.49 -1.27
CA THR A 173 14.69 10.40 -1.53
C THR A 173 14.43 11.38 -2.67
N GLY A 174 13.54 11.03 -3.60
CA GLY A 174 13.28 11.85 -4.79
C GLY A 174 14.49 12.01 -5.72
N VAL A 175 15.52 11.15 -5.61
CA VAL A 175 16.80 11.30 -6.33
C VAL A 175 16.63 11.22 -7.85
N HIS A 176 15.68 10.42 -8.31
CA HIS A 176 15.26 10.32 -9.72
C HIS A 176 13.75 10.11 -9.82
N PRO A 177 13.11 10.57 -10.90
CA PRO A 177 11.71 10.26 -11.16
C PRO A 177 11.48 8.75 -11.26
N LEU A 178 10.44 8.25 -10.61
CA LEU A 178 9.96 6.89 -10.79
C LEU A 178 9.23 6.78 -12.14
N THR A 179 9.73 5.94 -13.04
CA THR A 179 9.13 5.68 -14.35
C THR A 179 8.94 4.19 -14.58
N HIS A 180 8.03 3.83 -15.50
CA HIS A 180 7.88 2.43 -15.91
C HIS A 180 9.18 1.89 -16.53
N ALA A 181 9.89 2.71 -17.33
CA ALA A 181 11.17 2.32 -17.91
C ALA A 181 12.21 1.97 -16.85
N TYR A 182 12.27 2.74 -15.74
CA TYR A 182 13.14 2.41 -14.61
C TYR A 182 12.74 1.09 -13.96
N ALA A 183 11.45 0.88 -13.70
CA ALA A 183 10.96 -0.36 -13.08
C ALA A 183 11.27 -1.59 -13.96
N ASP A 184 11.08 -1.46 -15.28
CA ASP A 184 11.38 -2.53 -16.24
C ASP A 184 12.85 -2.90 -16.26
N GLN A 185 13.73 -1.90 -16.38
CA GLN A 185 15.18 -2.09 -16.38
C GLN A 185 15.68 -2.70 -15.06
N LEU A 186 15.10 -2.26 -13.92
CA LEU A 186 15.41 -2.79 -12.61
C LEU A 186 15.07 -4.28 -12.52
N VAL A 187 13.86 -4.67 -12.90
CA VAL A 187 13.42 -6.08 -12.88
C VAL A 187 14.27 -6.92 -13.82
N GLU A 188 14.48 -6.49 -15.06
CA GLU A 188 15.34 -7.19 -16.03
C GLU A 188 16.76 -7.39 -15.47
N THR A 189 17.35 -6.35 -14.88
CA THR A 189 18.69 -6.42 -14.29
C THR A 189 18.75 -7.46 -13.17
N VAL A 190 17.81 -7.41 -12.22
CA VAL A 190 17.77 -8.34 -11.07
C VAL A 190 17.59 -9.78 -11.55
N PHE A 191 16.64 -10.03 -12.47
CA PHE A 191 16.35 -11.36 -12.96
C PHE A 191 17.47 -11.92 -13.87
N SER A 192 18.13 -11.08 -14.68
CA SER A 192 19.27 -11.52 -15.50
C SER A 192 20.48 -11.90 -14.65
N GLN A 193 20.75 -11.15 -13.57
CA GLN A 193 21.83 -11.49 -12.62
C GLN A 193 21.51 -12.78 -11.86
N ALA A 194 20.26 -12.99 -11.47
CA ALA A 194 19.82 -14.21 -10.83
C ALA A 194 20.08 -15.44 -11.72
N ARG A 195 19.70 -15.39 -12.99
CA ARG A 195 19.92 -16.48 -13.96
C ARG A 195 21.40 -16.77 -14.29
N ARG A 196 22.30 -15.79 -14.15
CA ARG A 196 23.73 -15.97 -14.42
C ARG A 196 24.49 -16.67 -13.30
N LYS A 197 23.93 -16.73 -12.11
CA LYS A 197 24.54 -17.37 -10.93
C LYS A 197 24.12 -18.83 -10.76
N ALA A 198 23.15 -19.29 -11.53
CA ALA A 198 22.71 -20.67 -11.63
C ALA A 198 23.46 -21.42 -12.74
#